data_dee3d0d3cfaf1c75ad303995a1050ea5
#
_entry.id   dee3d0d3cfaf1c75ad303995a1050ea5
#
_cell.length_a   1.000
_cell.length_b   1.000
_cell.length_c   1.000
_cell.angle_alpha   90.00
_cell.angle_beta   90.00
_cell.angle_gamma   90.00
#
_symmetry.space_group_name_H-M   'P 1'
#
loop_
_entity.id
_entity.type
_entity.pdbx_description
1 polymer ?
#
loop_
_entity_poly.entity_id
_entity_poly.type
_entity_poly.pdbx_seq_one_letter_code
_entity_poly.pdbx_strand_id
1 'polypeptide(L)'
;MKKIFPIMLVLMLLLWGCGKEEPQQVSSPPESAGTENAAESANDGGIRLMGMIIQDDGSMSGYMMMHGFLHTVENLGYPAKLYRVKGDASATVQKAVDDGCTGLLIPGSYTEAVRRAHDAGLYVVCPYEAYNGDEADVNVVADVSEYIEELARGIAERMTERGLKSGRILVYGSNTGSCFPAFGAAVKEYYPQFDTVSFNRTPGLGDDGAINELSDYLLNNRDIKGLYACDESSVPVAVKARSKAIAAFKDIEAAEKASEKETKKKEPESTPMPEPSADSVKPTPNPALLKQISITAFGCGLSDENLELFKDNDIYGLCIEPYYDAAATATMMLDRLMQGEDTAKKVTVNRPIAYGDTIDKYKAIYNEVKELFDVE
;
A
#
# COMPACT_ATOMS: atom_id res chain seq x y z
N MET A 1 1.45 -14.96 -46.28
CA MET A 1 0.78 -16.27 -46.22
C MET A 1 1.19 -17.02 -44.96
N LYS A 2 0.20 -17.37 -44.14
CA LYS A 2 0.16 -18.45 -43.13
C LYS A 2 1.19 -18.41 -41.99
N LYS A 3 0.75 -18.01 -40.76
CA LYS A 3 0.46 -19.00 -39.70
C LYS A 3 -0.31 -18.30 -38.57
N ILE A 4 -1.63 -18.44 -38.62
CA ILE A 4 -2.57 -18.26 -37.52
C ILE A 4 -3.01 -19.67 -37.13
N PHE A 5 -3.07 -19.96 -35.84
CA PHE A 5 -3.39 -21.18 -35.08
C PHE A 5 -2.19 -21.85 -34.38
N PRO A 6 -2.29 -22.18 -33.07
CA PRO A 6 -3.48 -22.45 -32.26
C PRO A 6 -3.44 -21.84 -30.84
N ILE A 7 -4.40 -21.01 -30.48
CA ILE A 7 -4.66 -20.59 -29.09
C ILE A 7 -6.11 -20.92 -28.70
N MET A 8 -6.68 -21.96 -29.22
CA MET A 8 -8.09 -22.34 -28.95
C MET A 8 -8.24 -23.76 -28.38
N LEU A 9 -7.26 -24.33 -27.76
CA LEU A 9 -7.34 -25.73 -27.25
C LEU A 9 -6.98 -25.90 -25.76
N VAL A 10 -6.94 -24.88 -24.93
CA VAL A 10 -6.65 -25.00 -23.48
C VAL A 10 -7.86 -24.66 -22.59
N LEU A 11 -8.98 -24.24 -23.16
CA LEU A 11 -10.17 -23.82 -22.39
C LEU A 11 -11.25 -24.91 -22.22
N MET A 12 -10.97 -26.18 -22.44
CA MET A 12 -11.98 -27.25 -22.40
C MET A 12 -11.68 -28.46 -21.50
N LEU A 13 -10.81 -28.35 -20.52
CA LEU A 13 -10.44 -29.48 -19.62
C LEU A 13 -10.63 -29.22 -18.11
N LEU A 14 -11.47 -28.29 -17.69
CA LEU A 14 -11.75 -28.06 -16.26
C LEU A 14 -13.22 -28.27 -15.86
N LEU A 15 -13.97 -29.09 -16.59
CA LEU A 15 -15.38 -29.41 -16.26
C LEU A 15 -15.60 -30.92 -16.16
N TRP A 16 -14.81 -31.67 -15.38
CA TRP A 16 -15.25 -33.01 -14.95
C TRP A 16 -14.65 -33.35 -13.59
N GLY A 17 -15.49 -33.28 -12.57
CA GLY A 17 -15.20 -33.71 -11.21
C GLY A 17 -16.45 -33.69 -10.37
N CYS A 18 -17.50 -34.42 -10.78
CA CYS A 18 -18.66 -34.73 -9.93
C CYS A 18 -18.36 -35.94 -9.05
N GLY A 19 -18.12 -35.72 -7.77
CA GLY A 19 -18.21 -36.74 -6.72
C GLY A 19 -19.60 -36.63 -6.05
N LYS A 20 -20.38 -37.72 -6.11
CA LYS A 20 -21.66 -37.87 -5.41
C LYS A 20 -21.37 -38.20 -3.93
N GLU A 21 -21.92 -37.42 -3.02
CA GLU A 21 -22.19 -37.88 -1.65
C GLU A 21 -23.69 -37.79 -1.36
N GLU A 22 -24.22 -38.87 -0.72
CA GLU A 22 -25.62 -39.06 -0.38
C GLU A 22 -26.05 -38.16 0.78
N PRO A 23 -27.34 -37.77 0.89
CA PRO A 23 -27.82 -36.91 1.96
C PRO A 23 -28.15 -37.69 3.22
N GLN A 24 -27.52 -37.37 4.32
CA GLN A 24 -27.98 -37.76 5.68
C GLN A 24 -29.17 -36.88 6.08
N GLN A 25 -30.28 -37.57 6.41
CA GLN A 25 -31.45 -37.00 7.10
C GLN A 25 -31.06 -36.49 8.47
N VAL A 26 -31.31 -35.22 8.74
CA VAL A 26 -31.33 -34.67 10.08
C VAL A 26 -32.70 -34.07 10.36
N SER A 27 -33.27 -34.55 11.47
CA SER A 27 -34.54 -34.24 12.05
C SER A 27 -34.77 -32.77 12.35
N SER A 28 -36.01 -32.32 12.10
CA SER A 28 -36.55 -30.99 12.40
C SER A 28 -36.55 -30.68 13.91
N PRO A 29 -36.21 -29.46 14.32
CA PRO A 29 -36.63 -28.86 15.59
C PRO A 29 -37.86 -27.93 15.38
N PRO A 30 -38.56 -27.55 16.43
CA PRO A 30 -39.93 -27.13 16.42
C PRO A 30 -40.14 -25.64 16.04
N GLU A 31 -41.32 -25.38 15.50
CA GLU A 31 -41.89 -24.05 15.29
C GLU A 31 -41.82 -23.19 16.54
N SER A 32 -41.24 -22.00 16.41
CA SER A 32 -41.56 -20.86 17.28
C SER A 32 -42.04 -19.69 16.43
N ALA A 33 -43.17 -19.19 16.82
CA ALA A 33 -43.96 -18.17 16.16
C ALA A 33 -43.33 -16.78 16.12
N GLY A 34 -43.51 -16.10 14.99
CA GLY A 34 -43.83 -14.67 14.99
C GLY A 34 -42.67 -13.69 14.96
N THR A 35 -42.28 -13.30 13.77
CA THR A 35 -42.32 -11.86 13.38
C THR A 35 -42.25 -11.79 11.83
N GLU A 36 -43.43 -11.75 11.23
CA GLU A 36 -43.57 -11.18 9.89
C GLU A 36 -43.34 -9.68 10.02
N ASN A 37 -42.24 -9.20 9.43
CA ASN A 37 -42.20 -7.90 8.75
C ASN A 37 -40.82 -7.68 8.12
N ALA A 38 -40.84 -7.24 6.86
CA ALA A 38 -39.75 -6.73 6.06
C ALA A 38 -38.98 -7.73 5.18
N ALA A 39 -39.65 -8.37 4.25
CA ALA A 39 -38.98 -8.94 3.06
C ALA A 39 -39.96 -9.10 1.88
N GLU A 40 -40.79 -8.12 1.63
CA GLU A 40 -41.61 -8.07 0.41
C GLU A 40 -41.52 -6.67 -0.23
N SER A 41 -40.35 -6.29 -0.73
CA SER A 41 -40.23 -5.09 -1.58
C SER A 41 -38.99 -5.11 -2.46
N ALA A 42 -38.72 -6.15 -3.20
CA ALA A 42 -37.58 -6.13 -4.07
C ALA A 42 -37.77 -6.92 -5.36
N ASN A 43 -38.89 -6.71 -6.04
CA ASN A 43 -39.02 -7.18 -7.42
C ASN A 43 -39.99 -6.31 -8.24
N ASP A 44 -39.98 -5.02 -8.01
CA ASP A 44 -40.55 -4.06 -8.95
C ASP A 44 -39.39 -3.59 -9.84
N GLY A 45 -39.48 -3.76 -11.15
CA GLY A 45 -38.41 -3.46 -12.10
C GLY A 45 -38.01 -1.99 -12.21
N GLY A 46 -37.94 -1.30 -11.07
CA GLY A 46 -37.43 0.05 -10.91
C GLY A 46 -35.94 0.15 -11.20
N ILE A 47 -35.54 1.27 -11.80
CA ILE A 47 -34.14 1.59 -12.05
C ILE A 47 -33.43 1.69 -10.69
N ARG A 48 -32.49 0.78 -10.41
CA ARG A 48 -31.67 0.76 -9.20
C ARG A 48 -30.56 1.77 -9.35
N LEU A 49 -30.57 2.86 -8.60
CA LEU A 49 -29.56 3.91 -8.61
C LEU A 49 -28.51 3.62 -7.52
N MET A 50 -27.25 3.53 -7.92
CA MET A 50 -26.11 3.45 -7.00
C MET A 50 -25.54 4.84 -6.75
N GLY A 51 -25.23 5.15 -5.48
CA GLY A 51 -24.60 6.41 -5.08
C GLY A 51 -23.26 6.21 -4.40
N MET A 52 -22.40 7.21 -4.47
CA MET A 52 -21.18 7.28 -3.67
C MET A 52 -21.09 8.65 -3.00
N ILE A 53 -20.93 8.66 -1.68
CA ILE A 53 -20.65 9.87 -0.90
C ILE A 53 -19.14 9.92 -0.65
N ILE A 54 -18.47 11.01 -1.05
CA ILE A 54 -17.02 11.14 -0.94
C ILE A 54 -16.61 12.59 -0.67
N GLN A 55 -15.48 12.76 0.03
CA GLN A 55 -14.87 14.07 0.26
C GLN A 55 -14.45 14.72 -1.05
N ASP A 56 -14.78 16.00 -1.21
CA ASP A 56 -14.31 16.85 -2.31
C ASP A 56 -13.12 17.70 -1.86
N ASP A 57 -12.01 17.03 -1.61
CA ASP A 57 -10.76 17.64 -1.14
C ASP A 57 -9.69 17.75 -2.22
N GLY A 58 -10.00 17.29 -3.44
CA GLY A 58 -9.06 17.28 -4.55
C GLY A 58 -7.97 16.21 -4.43
N SER A 59 -8.11 15.26 -3.50
CA SER A 59 -7.11 14.21 -3.31
C SER A 59 -7.14 13.16 -4.42
N MET A 60 -5.95 12.68 -4.82
CA MET A 60 -5.83 11.58 -5.78
C MET A 60 -6.52 10.30 -5.27
N SER A 61 -6.46 10.03 -3.97
CA SER A 61 -7.16 8.90 -3.36
C SER A 61 -8.67 8.97 -3.56
N GLY A 62 -9.25 10.16 -3.39
CA GLY A 62 -10.67 10.42 -3.66
C GLY A 62 -11.02 10.21 -5.13
N TYR A 63 -10.21 10.73 -6.05
CA TYR A 63 -10.42 10.55 -7.48
C TYR A 63 -10.27 9.08 -7.91
N MET A 64 -9.31 8.35 -7.39
CA MET A 64 -9.14 6.91 -7.62
C MET A 64 -10.37 6.11 -7.17
N MET A 65 -10.91 6.42 -5.99
CA MET A 65 -12.15 5.79 -5.50
C MET A 65 -13.36 6.13 -6.38
N MET A 66 -13.52 7.40 -6.77
CA MET A 66 -14.59 7.82 -7.69
C MET A 66 -14.52 7.09 -9.02
N HIS A 67 -13.31 6.96 -9.59
CA HIS A 67 -13.10 6.25 -10.84
C HIS A 67 -13.44 4.74 -10.71
N GLY A 68 -12.96 4.08 -9.65
CA GLY A 68 -13.29 2.68 -9.37
C GLY A 68 -14.80 2.43 -9.25
N PHE A 69 -15.51 3.34 -8.57
CA PHE A 69 -16.96 3.30 -8.49
C PHE A 69 -17.63 3.48 -9.85
N LEU A 70 -17.34 4.59 -10.55
CA LEU A 70 -18.01 4.93 -11.82
C LEU A 70 -17.78 3.87 -12.91
N HIS A 71 -16.52 3.43 -13.07
CA HIS A 71 -16.17 2.42 -14.04
C HIS A 71 -16.88 1.08 -13.77
N THR A 72 -16.97 0.69 -12.48
CA THR A 72 -17.65 -0.56 -12.12
C THR A 72 -19.16 -0.47 -12.33
N VAL A 73 -19.79 0.64 -11.94
CA VAL A 73 -21.23 0.85 -12.13
C VAL A 73 -21.59 0.87 -13.62
N GLU A 74 -20.77 1.50 -14.47
CA GLU A 74 -20.94 1.50 -15.93
C GLU A 74 -20.91 0.07 -16.48
N ASN A 75 -19.93 -0.74 -16.07
CA ASN A 75 -19.82 -2.14 -16.48
C ASN A 75 -21.00 -3.00 -16.01
N LEU A 76 -21.60 -2.69 -14.87
CA LEU A 76 -22.79 -3.35 -14.35
C LEU A 76 -24.09 -2.86 -15.03
N GLY A 77 -24.04 -1.74 -15.75
CA GLY A 77 -25.17 -1.16 -16.46
C GLY A 77 -26.17 -0.41 -15.57
N TYR A 78 -25.75 0.04 -14.37
CA TYR A 78 -26.60 0.83 -13.49
C TYR A 78 -26.37 2.34 -13.69
N PRO A 79 -27.38 3.19 -13.44
CA PRO A 79 -27.16 4.62 -13.25
C PRO A 79 -26.37 4.87 -11.97
N ALA A 80 -25.44 5.85 -12.02
CA ALA A 80 -24.59 6.24 -10.91
C ALA A 80 -24.76 7.69 -10.53
N LYS A 81 -24.56 8.03 -9.24
CA LYS A 81 -24.51 9.40 -8.76
C LYS A 81 -23.39 9.61 -7.74
N LEU A 82 -22.56 10.61 -8.00
CA LEU A 82 -21.53 11.05 -7.05
C LEU A 82 -22.08 12.21 -6.20
N TYR A 83 -21.91 12.07 -4.89
CA TYR A 83 -22.22 13.08 -3.90
C TYR A 83 -20.92 13.59 -3.29
N ARG A 84 -20.34 14.62 -3.90
CA ARG A 84 -19.10 15.25 -3.45
C ARG A 84 -19.41 16.22 -2.30
N VAL A 85 -18.78 16.01 -1.14
CA VAL A 85 -19.05 16.78 0.07
C VAL A 85 -17.83 17.56 0.54
N LYS A 86 -18.08 18.77 1.11
CA LYS A 86 -17.05 19.65 1.69
C LYS A 86 -17.29 19.81 3.20
N GLY A 87 -17.46 18.70 3.91
CA GLY A 87 -17.74 18.75 5.35
C GLY A 87 -18.66 17.62 5.78
N ASP A 88 -19.80 17.96 6.43
CA ASP A 88 -20.73 16.95 6.95
C ASP A 88 -21.41 16.15 5.82
N ALA A 89 -21.05 14.87 5.73
CA ALA A 89 -21.61 13.94 4.76
C ALA A 89 -23.04 13.51 5.11
N SER A 90 -23.44 13.65 6.38
CA SER A 90 -24.74 13.13 6.87
C SER A 90 -25.93 13.84 6.24
N ALA A 91 -25.82 15.14 5.96
CA ALA A 91 -26.87 15.91 5.28
C ALA A 91 -27.07 15.46 3.81
N THR A 92 -26.06 14.85 3.21
CA THR A 92 -26.09 14.40 1.81
C THR A 92 -26.86 13.09 1.64
N VAL A 93 -26.99 12.30 2.70
CA VAL A 93 -27.76 11.04 2.68
C VAL A 93 -29.21 11.30 2.30
N GLN A 94 -29.86 12.33 2.87
CA GLN A 94 -31.26 12.67 2.52
C GLN A 94 -31.38 12.95 1.01
N LYS A 95 -30.42 13.67 0.44
CA LYS A 95 -30.41 13.94 -1.01
C LYS A 95 -30.29 12.64 -1.83
N ALA A 96 -29.50 11.67 -1.38
CA ALA A 96 -29.39 10.38 -2.05
C ALA A 96 -30.70 9.60 -1.98
N VAL A 97 -31.40 9.64 -0.84
CA VAL A 97 -32.76 9.08 -0.68
C VAL A 97 -33.75 9.75 -1.62
N ASP A 98 -33.77 11.09 -1.65
CA ASP A 98 -34.69 11.87 -2.51
C ASP A 98 -34.41 11.62 -4.02
N ASP A 99 -33.16 11.36 -4.37
CA ASP A 99 -32.73 10.99 -5.73
C ASP A 99 -33.10 9.54 -6.09
N GLY A 100 -33.58 8.73 -5.14
CA GLY A 100 -33.99 7.34 -5.37
C GLY A 100 -32.83 6.35 -5.35
N CYS A 101 -31.71 6.64 -4.66
CA CYS A 101 -30.64 5.65 -4.47
C CYS A 101 -31.19 4.41 -3.74
N THR A 102 -30.78 3.23 -4.18
CA THR A 102 -31.07 1.97 -3.52
C THR A 102 -29.93 1.56 -2.60
N GLY A 103 -28.70 2.00 -2.90
CA GLY A 103 -27.54 1.74 -2.08
C GLY A 103 -26.45 2.79 -2.25
N LEU A 104 -25.58 2.87 -1.25
CA LEU A 104 -24.54 3.88 -1.15
C LEU A 104 -23.17 3.27 -0.79
N LEU A 105 -22.14 3.75 -1.47
CA LEU A 105 -20.77 3.65 -0.97
C LEU A 105 -20.49 4.87 -0.09
N ILE A 106 -20.06 4.63 1.15
CA ILE A 106 -19.77 5.68 2.14
C ILE A 106 -18.48 5.30 2.88
N PRO A 107 -17.38 6.08 2.85
CA PRO A 107 -16.21 5.83 3.69
C PRO A 107 -16.57 5.65 5.17
N GLY A 108 -16.00 4.66 5.84
CA GLY A 108 -16.35 4.29 7.21
C GLY A 108 -16.08 5.38 8.26
N SER A 109 -15.21 6.36 7.94
CA SER A 109 -14.98 7.56 8.74
C SER A 109 -16.20 8.48 8.83
N TYR A 110 -17.15 8.39 7.88
CA TYR A 110 -18.41 9.16 7.90
C TYR A 110 -19.49 8.47 8.72
N THR A 111 -19.18 8.18 9.98
CA THR A 111 -19.99 7.38 10.92
C THR A 111 -21.47 7.76 10.94
N GLU A 112 -21.79 9.06 10.98
CA GLU A 112 -23.17 9.52 11.04
C GLU A 112 -23.89 9.36 9.69
N ALA A 113 -23.19 9.50 8.57
CA ALA A 113 -23.76 9.26 7.25
C ALA A 113 -24.07 7.77 7.04
N VAL A 114 -23.18 6.87 7.48
CA VAL A 114 -23.40 5.42 7.44
C VAL A 114 -24.68 5.06 8.21
N ARG A 115 -24.81 5.55 9.45
CA ARG A 115 -25.99 5.29 10.29
C ARG A 115 -27.27 5.81 9.65
N ARG A 116 -27.28 7.05 9.15
CA ARG A 116 -28.47 7.62 8.50
C ARG A 116 -28.87 6.89 7.23
N ALA A 117 -27.91 6.41 6.44
CA ALA A 117 -28.20 5.66 5.24
C ALA A 117 -28.84 4.30 5.58
N HIS A 118 -28.31 3.61 6.58
CA HIS A 118 -28.90 2.37 7.12
C HIS A 118 -30.32 2.61 7.66
N ASP A 119 -30.53 3.66 8.48
CA ASP A 119 -31.85 3.99 9.04
C ASP A 119 -32.87 4.38 7.96
N ALA A 120 -32.40 4.88 6.82
CA ALA A 120 -33.21 5.15 5.66
C ALA A 120 -33.52 3.90 4.80
N GLY A 121 -33.01 2.73 5.20
CA GLY A 121 -33.21 1.46 4.50
C GLY A 121 -32.39 1.29 3.21
N LEU A 122 -31.29 2.05 3.06
CA LEU A 122 -30.36 1.89 1.96
C LEU A 122 -29.35 0.80 2.29
N TYR A 123 -28.90 0.04 1.28
CA TYR A 123 -27.69 -0.77 1.42
C TYR A 123 -26.46 0.10 1.55
N VAL A 124 -25.58 -0.22 2.52
CA VAL A 124 -24.38 0.59 2.81
C VAL A 124 -23.13 -0.27 2.74
N VAL A 125 -22.22 0.10 1.85
CA VAL A 125 -20.89 -0.51 1.75
C VAL A 125 -19.82 0.54 2.02
N CYS A 126 -18.88 0.23 2.93
CA CYS A 126 -17.79 1.12 3.28
C CYS A 126 -16.53 0.72 2.50
N PRO A 127 -16.10 1.52 1.48
CA PRO A 127 -14.88 1.26 0.74
C PRO A 127 -13.65 1.74 1.51
N TYR A 128 -12.58 0.96 1.49
CA TYR A 128 -11.24 1.24 1.99
C TYR A 128 -11.14 1.44 3.52
N GLU A 129 -11.95 2.31 4.09
CA GLU A 129 -12.03 2.58 5.54
C GLU A 129 -13.19 1.82 6.18
N ALA A 130 -12.86 0.96 7.15
CA ALA A 130 -13.87 0.19 7.85
C ALA A 130 -14.73 1.06 8.77
N TYR A 131 -16.02 0.81 8.75
CA TYR A 131 -16.94 1.28 9.78
C TYR A 131 -16.95 0.29 10.96
N ASN A 132 -16.90 0.82 12.19
CA ASN A 132 -16.80 0.01 13.42
C ASN A 132 -18.16 -0.26 14.10
N GLY A 133 -19.26 -0.24 13.36
CA GLY A 133 -20.60 -0.56 13.82
C GLY A 133 -21.25 -1.63 12.95
N ASP A 134 -22.49 -1.96 13.26
CA ASP A 134 -23.26 -2.99 12.54
C ASP A 134 -24.10 -2.42 11.37
N GLU A 135 -24.16 -1.09 11.23
CA GLU A 135 -25.00 -0.39 10.27
C GLU A 135 -24.43 -0.43 8.82
N ALA A 136 -23.16 -0.77 8.64
CA ALA A 136 -22.64 -1.10 7.31
C ALA A 136 -22.94 -2.56 6.96
N ASP A 137 -23.49 -2.79 5.78
CA ASP A 137 -23.73 -4.14 5.27
C ASP A 137 -22.42 -4.86 4.97
N VAL A 138 -21.46 -4.15 4.34
CA VAL A 138 -20.13 -4.67 4.04
C VAL A 138 -19.07 -3.60 4.30
N ASN A 139 -17.95 -4.03 4.88
CA ASN A 139 -16.70 -3.27 4.93
C ASN A 139 -15.70 -3.87 3.93
N VAL A 140 -15.23 -3.07 2.97
CA VAL A 140 -14.14 -3.45 2.07
C VAL A 140 -12.86 -2.78 2.57
N VAL A 141 -11.87 -3.57 2.99
CA VAL A 141 -10.66 -3.06 3.63
C VAL A 141 -9.40 -3.53 2.91
N ALA A 142 -8.35 -2.72 2.94
CA ALA A 142 -7.05 -3.17 2.46
C ALA A 142 -6.44 -4.20 3.42
N ASP A 143 -5.92 -5.31 2.91
CA ASP A 143 -5.16 -6.24 3.72
C ASP A 143 -3.78 -5.64 4.03
N VAL A 144 -3.55 -5.43 5.33
CA VAL A 144 -2.30 -4.85 5.81
C VAL A 144 -1.25 -5.93 6.12
N SER A 145 -1.68 -7.16 6.42
CA SER A 145 -0.79 -8.21 6.90
C SER A 145 0.03 -8.83 5.77
N GLU A 146 -0.64 -9.28 4.72
CA GLU A 146 0.01 -9.94 3.57
C GLU A 146 0.98 -8.97 2.86
N TYR A 147 0.55 -7.74 2.66
CA TYR A 147 1.38 -6.72 2.02
C TYR A 147 2.65 -6.41 2.84
N ILE A 148 2.56 -6.34 4.17
CA ILE A 148 3.71 -6.05 5.03
C ILE A 148 4.74 -7.20 4.96
N GLU A 149 4.28 -8.43 4.92
CA GLU A 149 5.17 -9.59 4.75
C GLU A 149 5.86 -9.59 3.38
N GLU A 150 5.12 -9.32 2.31
CA GLU A 150 5.66 -9.21 0.96
C GLU A 150 6.68 -8.07 0.87
N LEU A 151 6.39 -6.92 1.45
CA LEU A 151 7.29 -5.78 1.51
C LEU A 151 8.58 -6.09 2.27
N ALA A 152 8.46 -6.69 3.46
CA ALA A 152 9.60 -7.09 4.27
C ALA A 152 10.50 -8.06 3.50
N ARG A 153 9.88 -9.04 2.82
CA ARG A 153 10.55 -9.99 1.96
C ARG A 153 11.26 -9.30 0.81
N GLY A 154 10.58 -8.46 0.04
CA GLY A 154 11.13 -7.77 -1.13
C GLY A 154 12.37 -6.92 -0.80
N ILE A 155 12.35 -6.18 0.31
CA ILE A 155 13.51 -5.40 0.76
C ILE A 155 14.68 -6.32 1.15
N ALA A 156 14.41 -7.34 1.95
CA ALA A 156 15.44 -8.26 2.45
C ALA A 156 16.05 -9.13 1.33
N GLU A 157 15.23 -9.59 0.38
CA GLU A 157 15.69 -10.30 -0.82
C GLU A 157 16.61 -9.40 -1.64
N ARG A 158 16.21 -8.16 -1.90
CA ARG A 158 17.04 -7.22 -2.65
C ARG A 158 18.36 -6.92 -1.94
N MET A 159 18.35 -6.80 -0.61
CA MET A 159 19.59 -6.67 0.17
C MET A 159 20.48 -7.90 0.02
N THR A 160 19.90 -9.10 0.05
CA THR A 160 20.61 -10.37 -0.11
C THR A 160 21.19 -10.53 -1.52
N GLU A 161 20.44 -10.22 -2.59
CA GLU A 161 20.90 -10.21 -3.98
C GLU A 161 22.11 -9.29 -4.20
N ARG A 162 22.19 -8.22 -3.41
CA ARG A 162 23.33 -7.29 -3.41
C ARG A 162 24.53 -7.80 -2.60
N GLY A 163 24.43 -9.00 -2.05
CA GLY A 163 25.49 -9.66 -1.30
C GLY A 163 25.61 -9.21 0.15
N LEU A 164 24.58 -8.52 0.70
CA LEU A 164 24.55 -8.11 2.10
C LEU A 164 24.22 -9.32 2.98
N LYS A 165 25.02 -9.54 4.02
CA LYS A 165 24.85 -10.66 4.96
C LYS A 165 24.29 -10.21 6.31
N SER A 166 24.24 -8.91 6.55
CA SER A 166 23.71 -8.27 7.77
C SER A 166 23.42 -6.79 7.50
N GLY A 167 22.71 -6.15 8.40
CA GLY A 167 22.38 -4.74 8.36
C GLY A 167 21.01 -4.48 8.93
N ARG A 168 20.64 -3.19 9.00
CA ARG A 168 19.30 -2.78 9.43
C ARG A 168 18.47 -2.27 8.27
N ILE A 169 17.16 -2.48 8.39
CA ILE A 169 16.13 -1.89 7.52
C ILE A 169 15.44 -0.80 8.32
N LEU A 170 15.46 0.42 7.80
CA LEU A 170 14.79 1.58 8.40
C LEU A 170 13.37 1.71 7.83
N VAL A 171 12.38 1.79 8.70
CA VAL A 171 11.02 2.26 8.37
C VAL A 171 10.94 3.74 8.72
N TYR A 172 10.62 4.57 7.73
CA TYR A 172 10.56 6.04 7.86
C TYR A 172 9.21 6.56 7.42
N GLY A 173 8.66 7.54 8.14
CA GLY A 173 7.40 8.20 7.77
C GLY A 173 6.80 9.01 8.90
N SER A 174 5.61 9.55 8.65
CA SER A 174 4.89 10.39 9.61
C SER A 174 4.33 9.59 10.80
N ASN A 175 3.96 8.32 10.56
CA ASN A 175 3.46 7.40 11.59
C ASN A 175 3.92 5.96 11.32
N THR A 176 5.13 5.63 11.73
CA THR A 176 5.68 4.28 11.55
C THR A 176 5.04 3.25 12.49
N GLY A 177 4.42 3.68 13.58
CA GLY A 177 3.85 2.80 14.60
C GLY A 177 2.73 1.87 14.10
N SER A 178 2.07 2.25 13.02
CA SER A 178 0.99 1.45 12.41
C SER A 178 1.49 0.20 11.66
N CYS A 179 2.68 0.27 11.05
CA CYS A 179 3.23 -0.83 10.23
C CYS A 179 4.49 -1.47 10.81
N PHE A 180 5.29 -0.73 11.59
CA PHE A 180 6.61 -1.16 12.07
C PHE A 180 6.60 -2.47 12.87
N PRO A 181 5.66 -2.72 13.82
CA PRO A 181 5.66 -3.96 14.58
C PRO A 181 5.50 -5.21 13.70
N ALA A 182 4.55 -5.17 12.76
CA ALA A 182 4.30 -6.26 11.82
C ALA A 182 5.47 -6.44 10.84
N PHE A 183 6.01 -5.33 10.31
CA PHE A 183 7.18 -5.33 9.44
C PHE A 183 8.41 -5.93 10.13
N GLY A 184 8.69 -5.52 11.36
CA GLY A 184 9.81 -6.04 12.14
C GLY A 184 9.68 -7.53 12.45
N ALA A 185 8.45 -8.00 12.75
CA ALA A 185 8.17 -9.42 12.97
C ALA A 185 8.42 -10.24 11.70
N ALA A 186 7.94 -9.78 10.54
CA ALA A 186 8.12 -10.44 9.26
C ALA A 186 9.61 -10.50 8.84
N VAL A 187 10.36 -9.40 8.99
CA VAL A 187 11.82 -9.42 8.72
C VAL A 187 12.52 -10.43 9.61
N LYS A 188 12.21 -10.46 10.91
CA LYS A 188 12.84 -11.37 11.86
C LYS A 188 12.53 -12.84 11.58
N GLU A 189 11.33 -13.13 11.09
CA GLU A 189 10.89 -14.49 10.76
C GLU A 189 11.59 -15.01 9.51
N TYR A 190 11.60 -14.24 8.43
CA TYR A 190 12.07 -14.70 7.12
C TYR A 190 13.56 -14.42 6.88
N TYR A 191 14.11 -13.35 7.48
CA TYR A 191 15.47 -12.88 7.26
C TYR A 191 16.16 -12.46 8.56
N PRO A 192 16.37 -13.41 9.50
CA PRO A 192 16.87 -13.11 10.86
C PRO A 192 18.27 -12.48 10.90
N GLN A 193 18.99 -12.46 9.76
CA GLN A 193 20.27 -11.76 9.62
C GLN A 193 20.14 -10.24 9.50
N PHE A 194 18.92 -9.71 9.29
CA PHE A 194 18.63 -8.28 9.25
C PHE A 194 17.81 -7.86 10.46
N ASP A 195 18.14 -6.70 11.01
CA ASP A 195 17.37 -6.04 12.06
C ASP A 195 16.51 -4.93 11.46
N THR A 196 15.56 -4.42 12.26
CA THR A 196 14.69 -3.32 11.86
C THR A 196 14.75 -2.18 12.85
N VAL A 197 14.58 -0.97 12.36
CA VAL A 197 14.50 0.25 13.15
C VAL A 197 13.47 1.19 12.55
N SER A 198 12.80 1.99 13.37
CA SER A 198 11.87 3.02 12.90
C SER A 198 12.39 4.42 13.23
N PHE A 199 12.05 5.37 12.38
CA PHE A 199 12.32 6.77 12.58
C PHE A 199 11.15 7.60 12.07
N ASN A 200 10.44 8.27 12.96
CA ASN A 200 9.33 9.13 12.57
C ASN A 200 9.84 10.49 12.10
N ARG A 201 9.23 10.98 11.02
CA ARG A 201 9.41 12.36 10.59
C ARG A 201 8.96 13.31 11.70
N THR A 202 9.78 14.30 12.04
CA THR A 202 9.42 15.29 13.06
C THR A 202 8.25 16.16 12.59
N PRO A 203 7.13 16.19 13.33
CA PRO A 203 5.96 16.99 12.97
C PRO A 203 6.32 18.48 12.83
N GLY A 204 5.79 19.13 11.79
CA GLY A 204 6.01 20.55 11.52
C GLY A 204 7.35 20.89 10.89
N LEU A 205 8.24 19.93 10.72
CA LEU A 205 9.48 20.11 9.98
C LEU A 205 9.19 20.09 8.47
N GLY A 206 9.57 21.15 7.75
CA GLY A 206 9.48 21.16 6.30
C GLY A 206 10.39 20.10 5.64
N ASP A 207 10.21 19.86 4.35
CA ASP A 207 10.92 18.79 3.63
C ASP A 207 12.44 18.92 3.73
N ASP A 208 13.01 20.11 3.55
CA ASP A 208 14.45 20.33 3.66
C ASP A 208 14.98 20.00 5.07
N GLY A 209 14.22 20.35 6.11
CA GLY A 209 14.54 19.99 7.48
C GLY A 209 14.51 18.49 7.70
N ALA A 210 13.48 17.82 7.21
CA ALA A 210 13.31 16.37 7.29
C ALA A 210 14.39 15.61 6.50
N ILE A 211 14.79 16.12 5.32
CA ILE A 211 15.92 15.59 4.54
C ILE A 211 17.21 15.67 5.33
N ASN A 212 17.49 16.81 5.97
CA ASN A 212 18.69 16.98 6.79
C ASN A 212 18.71 16.02 7.99
N GLU A 213 17.60 15.99 8.75
CA GLU A 213 17.44 15.14 9.93
C GLU A 213 17.64 13.65 9.59
N LEU A 214 16.97 13.17 8.53
CA LEU A 214 17.11 11.78 8.10
C LEU A 214 18.49 11.48 7.52
N SER A 215 19.10 12.42 6.78
CA SER A 215 20.45 12.27 6.26
C SER A 215 21.45 12.10 7.40
N ASP A 216 21.37 12.95 8.44
CA ASP A 216 22.24 12.86 9.62
C ASP A 216 22.01 11.57 10.40
N TYR A 217 20.75 11.11 10.49
CA TYR A 217 20.43 9.81 11.09
C TYR A 217 21.09 8.66 10.33
N LEU A 218 21.02 8.64 9.00
CA LEU A 218 21.66 7.63 8.14
C LEU A 218 23.19 7.68 8.26
N LEU A 219 23.78 8.87 8.34
CA LEU A 219 25.23 9.08 8.52
C LEU A 219 25.74 8.48 9.84
N ASN A 220 24.96 8.62 10.90
CA ASN A 220 25.28 8.09 12.23
C ASN A 220 24.93 6.60 12.38
N ASN A 221 24.16 6.01 11.47
CA ASN A 221 23.72 4.62 11.49
C ASN A 221 24.08 3.90 10.18
N ARG A 222 25.39 3.76 9.93
CA ARG A 222 25.95 3.23 8.65
C ARG A 222 25.62 1.78 8.34
N ASP A 223 25.08 1.05 9.28
CA ASP A 223 24.57 -0.32 9.14
C ASP A 223 23.13 -0.40 8.57
N ILE A 224 22.46 0.74 8.39
CA ILE A 224 21.21 0.81 7.65
C ILE A 224 21.49 0.56 6.16
N LYS A 225 20.88 -0.49 5.60
CA LYS A 225 21.07 -0.95 4.21
C LYS A 225 19.76 -1.06 3.42
N GLY A 226 18.63 -1.08 4.12
CA GLY A 226 17.29 -1.00 3.58
C GLY A 226 16.56 0.23 4.12
N LEU A 227 15.66 0.78 3.32
CA LEU A 227 14.83 1.93 3.67
C LEU A 227 13.43 1.73 3.10
N TYR A 228 12.42 1.80 3.94
CA TYR A 228 11.03 1.84 3.55
C TYR A 228 10.40 3.16 3.99
N ALA A 229 9.96 3.96 3.04
CA ALA A 229 9.16 5.15 3.29
C ALA A 229 7.68 4.76 3.29
N CYS A 230 7.05 4.81 4.48
CA CYS A 230 5.74 4.19 4.73
C CYS A 230 4.53 5.08 4.44
N ASP A 231 4.73 6.29 3.96
CA ASP A 231 3.69 7.18 3.43
C ASP A 231 4.19 7.94 2.18
N GLU A 232 3.25 8.36 1.35
CA GLU A 232 3.52 8.95 0.04
C GLU A 232 4.42 10.18 0.12
N SER A 233 4.16 11.08 1.05
CA SER A 233 4.92 12.32 1.23
C SER A 233 6.34 12.11 1.78
N SER A 234 6.58 10.96 2.42
CA SER A 234 7.88 10.61 2.97
C SER A 234 8.83 10.00 1.94
N VAL A 235 8.33 9.52 0.80
CA VAL A 235 9.16 8.87 -0.24
C VAL A 235 10.20 9.83 -0.82
N PRO A 236 9.84 11.04 -1.32
CA PRO A 236 10.83 11.96 -1.87
C PRO A 236 11.85 12.42 -0.83
N VAL A 237 11.40 12.66 0.41
CA VAL A 237 12.27 13.02 1.53
C VAL A 237 13.30 11.92 1.79
N ALA A 238 12.85 10.67 1.86
CA ALA A 238 13.70 9.51 2.12
C ALA A 238 14.75 9.30 1.02
N VAL A 239 14.37 9.44 -0.25
CA VAL A 239 15.28 9.32 -1.40
C VAL A 239 16.32 10.44 -1.42
N LYS A 240 15.90 11.68 -1.21
CA LYS A 240 16.81 12.84 -1.16
C LYS A 240 17.78 12.74 0.02
N ALA A 241 17.29 12.35 1.20
CA ALA A 241 18.12 12.15 2.40
C ALA A 241 19.14 11.02 2.19
N ARG A 242 18.70 9.89 1.62
CA ARG A 242 19.57 8.76 1.24
C ARG A 242 20.68 9.23 0.30
N SER A 243 20.34 9.95 -0.76
CA SER A 243 21.29 10.43 -1.75
C SER A 243 22.32 11.39 -1.14
N LYS A 244 21.86 12.30 -0.25
CA LYS A 244 22.71 13.20 0.51
C LYS A 244 23.67 12.45 1.44
N ALA A 245 23.18 11.47 2.20
CA ALA A 245 23.99 10.62 3.06
C ALA A 245 25.06 9.85 2.28
N ILE A 246 24.70 9.25 1.14
CA ILE A 246 25.64 8.52 0.27
C ILE A 246 26.74 9.46 -0.26
N ALA A 247 26.41 10.68 -0.69
CA ALA A 247 27.39 11.66 -1.14
C ALA A 247 28.39 12.02 -0.01
N ALA A 248 27.88 12.32 1.19
CA ALA A 248 28.71 12.62 2.35
C ALA A 248 29.62 11.47 2.76
N PHE A 249 29.16 10.20 2.67
CA PHE A 249 30.02 9.03 2.88
C PHE A 249 31.19 8.98 1.92
N LYS A 250 30.97 9.24 0.64
CA LYS A 250 32.04 9.25 -0.37
C LYS A 250 33.09 10.31 -0.08
N ASP A 251 32.65 11.48 0.38
CA ASP A 251 33.56 12.59 0.73
C ASP A 251 34.41 12.25 1.96
N ILE A 252 33.79 11.66 3.00
CA ILE A 252 34.50 11.20 4.20
C ILE A 252 35.57 10.16 3.84
N GLU A 253 35.21 9.15 3.03
CA GLU A 253 36.16 8.13 2.59
C GLU A 253 37.30 8.71 1.73
N ALA A 254 37.00 9.67 0.87
CA ALA A 254 38.01 10.35 0.07
C ALA A 254 39.01 11.11 0.96
N ALA A 255 38.51 11.81 1.99
CA ALA A 255 39.33 12.52 2.98
C ALA A 255 40.19 11.56 3.80
N GLU A 256 39.64 10.44 4.28
CA GLU A 256 40.37 9.41 5.02
C GLU A 256 41.52 8.83 4.18
N LYS A 257 41.25 8.48 2.93
CA LYS A 257 42.27 7.97 1.96
C LYS A 257 43.36 9.00 1.66
N ALA A 258 43.01 10.26 1.59
CA ALA A 258 43.99 11.34 1.39
C ALA A 258 44.92 11.49 2.61
N SER A 259 44.35 11.48 3.84
CA SER A 259 45.09 11.53 5.08
C SER A 259 46.05 10.34 5.26
N GLU A 260 45.61 9.11 4.92
CA GLU A 260 46.47 7.92 4.98
C GLU A 260 47.67 8.02 4.01
N LYS A 261 47.45 8.60 2.81
CA LYS A 261 48.56 8.81 1.85
C LYS A 261 49.58 9.84 2.34
N GLU A 262 49.12 10.89 3.01
CA GLU A 262 50.01 11.89 3.59
C GLU A 262 50.80 11.33 4.76
N THR A 263 50.20 10.48 5.59
CA THR A 263 50.88 9.83 6.72
C THR A 263 51.96 8.88 6.27
N LYS A 264 51.70 8.09 5.19
CA LYS A 264 52.70 7.18 4.59
C LYS A 264 53.86 7.92 3.89
N LYS A 265 53.66 9.17 3.46
CA LYS A 265 54.70 10.01 2.83
C LYS A 265 55.64 10.67 3.86
N LYS A 266 55.25 10.72 5.12
CA LYS A 266 56.03 11.37 6.21
C LYS A 266 56.79 10.40 7.10
N GLU A 267 56.76 9.08 6.88
CA GLU A 267 57.64 8.17 7.57
C GLU A 267 59.08 8.29 7.00
N PRO A 268 60.05 8.78 7.78
CA PRO A 268 61.42 8.72 7.34
C PRO A 268 61.88 7.26 7.41
N GLU A 269 62.64 6.86 6.40
CA GLU A 269 63.36 5.61 6.34
C GLU A 269 64.22 5.44 7.61
N SER A 270 63.71 4.75 8.65
CA SER A 270 64.41 4.45 9.87
C SER A 270 64.44 2.96 10.14
N THR A 271 65.64 2.43 10.14
CA THR A 271 66.25 1.28 10.82
C THR A 271 65.27 0.22 11.42
N PRO A 272 65.49 -1.07 11.20
CA PRO A 272 64.64 -2.14 11.73
C PRO A 272 64.80 -2.24 13.27
N MET A 273 63.71 -1.96 13.97
CA MET A 273 63.57 -2.28 15.40
C MET A 273 62.62 -3.49 15.55
N PRO A 274 62.74 -4.24 16.64
CA PRO A 274 62.11 -5.56 16.80
C PRO A 274 60.59 -5.48 16.93
N GLU A 275 59.92 -6.52 16.48
CA GLU A 275 58.46 -6.69 16.49
C GLU A 275 57.83 -6.36 17.81
N PRO A 276 56.81 -5.44 17.83
CA PRO A 276 55.95 -5.31 18.98
C PRO A 276 54.77 -6.27 18.84
N SER A 277 54.44 -6.90 19.95
CA SER A 277 53.35 -7.80 20.23
C SER A 277 52.02 -7.43 19.55
N ALA A 278 51.32 -8.44 19.07
CA ALA A 278 49.98 -8.39 18.46
C ALA A 278 48.92 -7.89 19.43
N ASP A 279 48.70 -6.57 19.55
CA ASP A 279 47.52 -6.02 20.18
C ASP A 279 47.35 -4.52 19.84
N SER A 280 47.13 -4.20 18.58
CA SER A 280 46.47 -2.93 18.17
C SER A 280 46.36 -2.85 16.64
N VAL A 281 45.75 -3.84 16.03
CA VAL A 281 45.32 -3.71 14.61
C VAL A 281 44.02 -2.94 14.59
N LYS A 282 44.07 -1.62 14.32
CA LYS A 282 42.93 -0.87 13.88
C LYS A 282 42.42 -1.54 12.62
N PRO A 283 41.16 -1.94 12.52
CA PRO A 283 40.63 -2.63 11.32
C PRO A 283 40.75 -1.71 10.11
N THR A 284 41.59 -2.10 9.17
CA THR A 284 41.65 -1.49 7.84
C THR A 284 40.27 -1.64 7.20
N PRO A 285 39.63 -0.56 6.69
CA PRO A 285 38.33 -0.68 6.04
C PRO A 285 38.44 -1.65 4.85
N ASN A 286 37.67 -2.71 4.90
CA ASN A 286 37.62 -3.70 3.83
C ASN A 286 37.06 -3.04 2.55
N PRO A 287 37.76 -3.05 1.40
CA PRO A 287 37.27 -2.51 0.13
C PRO A 287 35.93 -3.13 -0.34
N ALA A 288 35.58 -4.32 0.15
CA ALA A 288 34.27 -4.92 -0.05
C ALA A 288 33.15 -4.16 0.71
N LEU A 289 33.45 -3.42 1.79
CA LEU A 289 32.51 -2.55 2.50
C LEU A 289 32.09 -1.34 1.66
N LEU A 290 32.92 -0.91 0.71
CA LEU A 290 32.66 0.22 -0.18
C LEU A 290 31.52 -0.04 -1.18
N LYS A 291 31.30 -1.29 -1.59
CA LYS A 291 30.13 -1.71 -2.36
C LYS A 291 28.83 -1.72 -1.52
N GLN A 292 28.93 -1.53 -0.21
CA GLN A 292 27.83 -1.61 0.74
C GLN A 292 27.17 -0.27 1.08
N ILE A 293 27.62 0.86 0.48
CA ILE A 293 27.05 2.20 0.76
C ILE A 293 25.70 2.43 0.08
N SER A 294 25.21 1.48 -0.70
CA SER A 294 23.92 1.62 -1.34
C SER A 294 22.79 1.12 -0.44
N ILE A 295 21.87 2.02 -0.11
CA ILE A 295 20.66 1.72 0.64
C ILE A 295 19.57 1.39 -0.37
N THR A 296 18.95 0.19 -0.24
CA THR A 296 17.79 -0.19 -1.04
C THR A 296 16.57 0.54 -0.52
N ALA A 297 15.88 1.30 -1.36
CA ALA A 297 14.71 2.07 -0.97
C ALA A 297 13.43 1.50 -1.59
N PHE A 298 12.37 1.52 -0.79
CA PHE A 298 10.99 1.21 -1.17
C PHE A 298 10.10 2.38 -0.73
N GLY A 299 9.05 2.63 -1.50
CA GLY A 299 8.11 3.70 -1.24
C GLY A 299 6.67 3.22 -1.10
N CYS A 300 5.77 4.15 -0.80
CA CYS A 300 4.33 3.95 -0.70
C CYS A 300 3.60 5.10 -1.41
N GLY A 301 2.49 4.79 -2.06
CA GLY A 301 1.62 5.75 -2.73
C GLY A 301 2.03 6.12 -4.16
N LEU A 302 1.02 6.39 -4.99
CA LEU A 302 1.17 6.84 -6.38
C LEU A 302 1.09 8.37 -6.43
N SER A 303 2.20 9.01 -6.82
CA SER A 303 2.26 10.41 -7.19
C SER A 303 3.21 10.58 -8.38
N ASP A 304 3.15 11.70 -9.08
CA ASP A 304 4.07 11.97 -10.18
C ASP A 304 5.53 11.90 -9.71
N GLU A 305 5.84 12.48 -8.54
CA GLU A 305 7.19 12.46 -7.98
C GLU A 305 7.64 11.02 -7.64
N ASN A 306 6.78 10.20 -7.03
CA ASN A 306 7.12 8.81 -6.71
C ASN A 306 7.30 7.95 -7.97
N LEU A 307 6.50 8.18 -9.00
CA LEU A 307 6.63 7.52 -10.31
C LEU A 307 7.94 7.88 -11.02
N GLU A 308 8.38 9.13 -10.98
CA GLU A 308 9.68 9.53 -11.52
C GLU A 308 10.84 8.91 -10.73
N LEU A 309 10.79 8.91 -9.40
CA LEU A 309 11.79 8.23 -8.55
C LEU A 309 11.87 6.72 -8.83
N PHE A 310 10.75 6.10 -9.13
CA PHE A 310 10.70 4.69 -9.52
C PHE A 310 11.35 4.48 -10.90
N LYS A 311 11.02 5.29 -11.87
CA LYS A 311 11.59 5.26 -13.23
C LYS A 311 13.12 5.46 -13.24
N ASP A 312 13.63 6.35 -12.38
CA ASP A 312 15.06 6.62 -12.24
C ASP A 312 15.79 5.55 -11.42
N ASN A 313 15.10 4.49 -10.98
CA ASN A 313 15.59 3.44 -10.11
C ASN A 313 16.07 3.90 -8.72
N ASP A 314 15.58 5.04 -8.27
CA ASP A 314 15.85 5.54 -6.92
C ASP A 314 15.08 4.77 -5.86
N ILE A 315 13.92 4.22 -6.20
CA ILE A 315 13.19 3.23 -5.41
C ILE A 315 13.05 1.93 -6.21
N TYR A 316 13.16 0.80 -5.52
CA TYR A 316 13.12 -0.55 -6.13
C TYR A 316 11.70 -1.11 -6.21
N GLY A 317 10.86 -0.80 -5.24
CA GLY A 317 9.47 -1.22 -5.18
C GLY A 317 8.59 -0.09 -4.65
N LEU A 318 7.37 -0.02 -5.14
CA LEU A 318 6.36 0.96 -4.74
C LEU A 318 5.10 0.24 -4.27
N CYS A 319 4.73 0.43 -3.01
CA CYS A 319 3.45 -0.04 -2.46
C CYS A 319 2.31 0.80 -3.03
N ILE A 320 1.32 0.14 -3.58
CA ILE A 320 0.17 0.80 -4.20
C ILE A 320 -1.02 0.77 -3.25
N GLU A 321 -1.54 1.93 -2.91
CA GLU A 321 -2.78 2.02 -2.16
C GLU A 321 -3.98 1.62 -3.05
N PRO A 322 -4.78 0.61 -2.67
CA PRO A 322 -5.79 0.02 -3.54
C PRO A 322 -7.11 0.80 -3.53
N TYR A 323 -7.08 2.13 -3.62
CA TYR A 323 -8.28 2.97 -3.58
C TYR A 323 -9.27 2.63 -4.70
N TYR A 324 -8.76 2.45 -5.93
CA TYR A 324 -9.57 2.04 -7.08
C TYR A 324 -10.18 0.65 -6.86
N ASP A 325 -9.36 -0.34 -6.50
CA ASP A 325 -9.80 -1.72 -6.32
C ASP A 325 -10.78 -1.85 -5.14
N ALA A 326 -10.60 -1.06 -4.08
CA ALA A 326 -11.50 -1.04 -2.94
C ALA A 326 -12.89 -0.51 -3.32
N ALA A 327 -12.94 0.59 -4.08
CA ALA A 327 -14.21 1.15 -4.54
C ALA A 327 -14.90 0.23 -5.58
N ALA A 328 -14.13 -0.35 -6.51
CA ALA A 328 -14.66 -1.32 -7.47
C ALA A 328 -15.23 -2.57 -6.78
N THR A 329 -14.51 -3.13 -5.82
CA THR A 329 -14.98 -4.28 -5.02
C THR A 329 -16.22 -3.90 -4.20
N ALA A 330 -16.22 -2.72 -3.55
CA ALA A 330 -17.37 -2.25 -2.80
C ALA A 330 -18.61 -2.09 -3.68
N THR A 331 -18.44 -1.61 -4.91
CA THR A 331 -19.54 -1.50 -5.90
C THR A 331 -20.08 -2.86 -6.28
N MET A 332 -19.24 -3.87 -6.50
CA MET A 332 -19.67 -5.24 -6.76
C MET A 332 -20.39 -5.85 -5.56
N MET A 333 -19.96 -5.55 -4.32
CA MET A 333 -20.65 -6.02 -3.12
C MET A 333 -22.03 -5.33 -2.98
N LEU A 334 -22.10 -4.04 -3.30
CA LEU A 334 -23.38 -3.31 -3.32
C LEU A 334 -24.36 -3.90 -4.34
N ASP A 335 -23.88 -4.25 -5.54
CA ASP A 335 -24.69 -4.91 -6.56
C ASP A 335 -25.27 -6.23 -6.06
N ARG A 336 -24.44 -7.08 -5.43
CA ARG A 336 -24.88 -8.36 -4.85
C ARG A 336 -25.93 -8.18 -3.76
N LEU A 337 -25.75 -7.22 -2.86
CA LEU A 337 -26.75 -6.87 -1.84
C LEU A 337 -28.08 -6.44 -2.47
N MET A 338 -28.02 -5.59 -3.50
CA MET A 338 -29.20 -5.12 -4.22
C MET A 338 -29.91 -6.24 -4.99
N GLN A 339 -29.19 -7.32 -5.34
CA GLN A 339 -29.78 -8.54 -5.91
C GLN A 339 -30.35 -9.48 -4.84
N GLY A 340 -30.17 -9.17 -3.55
CA GLY A 340 -30.63 -9.99 -2.43
C GLY A 340 -29.71 -11.17 -2.14
N GLU A 341 -28.45 -11.11 -2.58
CA GLU A 341 -27.46 -12.13 -2.27
C GLU A 341 -26.85 -11.93 -0.89
N ASP A 342 -26.56 -13.02 -0.21
CA ASP A 342 -25.77 -12.97 1.02
C ASP A 342 -24.33 -12.55 0.72
N THR A 343 -23.81 -11.63 1.52
CA THR A 343 -22.44 -11.14 1.41
C THR A 343 -21.69 -11.24 2.73
N ALA A 344 -20.37 -11.39 2.67
CA ALA A 344 -19.53 -11.32 3.86
C ALA A 344 -19.54 -9.89 4.42
N LYS A 345 -19.66 -9.73 5.74
CA LYS A 345 -19.61 -8.42 6.42
C LYS A 345 -18.27 -7.70 6.24
N LYS A 346 -17.21 -8.44 5.93
CA LYS A 346 -15.87 -7.89 5.64
C LYS A 346 -15.29 -8.58 4.42
N VAL A 347 -14.81 -7.77 3.49
CA VAL A 347 -14.09 -8.20 2.28
C VAL A 347 -12.72 -7.51 2.28
N THR A 348 -11.67 -8.22 1.95
CA THR A 348 -10.32 -7.65 1.85
C THR A 348 -9.91 -7.47 0.40
N VAL A 349 -9.22 -6.37 0.11
CA VAL A 349 -8.53 -6.14 -1.15
C VAL A 349 -7.03 -6.13 -0.90
N ASN A 350 -6.28 -6.68 -1.84
CA ASN A 350 -4.84 -6.74 -1.72
C ASN A 350 -4.22 -5.34 -1.92
N ARG A 351 -3.10 -5.12 -1.24
CA ARG A 351 -2.27 -3.93 -1.37
C ARG A 351 -1.00 -4.33 -2.13
N PRO A 352 -0.98 -4.17 -3.46
CA PRO A 352 0.12 -4.70 -4.27
C PRO A 352 1.40 -3.88 -4.12
N ILE A 353 2.53 -4.54 -4.35
CA ILE A 353 3.83 -3.89 -4.50
C ILE A 353 4.23 -3.98 -5.98
N ALA A 354 4.45 -2.83 -6.60
CA ALA A 354 4.90 -2.76 -7.98
C ALA A 354 6.43 -2.83 -8.05
N TYR A 355 6.93 -3.68 -8.95
CA TYR A 355 8.34 -3.86 -9.28
C TYR A 355 8.52 -3.76 -10.80
N GLY A 356 9.60 -3.12 -11.27
CA GLY A 356 9.93 -3.09 -12.70
C GLY A 356 8.75 -2.64 -13.57
N ASP A 357 8.37 -3.46 -14.53
CA ASP A 357 7.29 -3.20 -15.48
C ASP A 357 5.87 -3.37 -14.91
N THR A 358 5.73 -3.98 -13.73
CA THR A 358 4.41 -4.13 -13.11
C THR A 358 3.78 -2.80 -12.69
N ILE A 359 4.58 -1.73 -12.60
CA ILE A 359 4.11 -0.36 -12.34
C ILE A 359 3.21 0.18 -13.45
N ASP A 360 3.39 -0.26 -14.69
CA ASP A 360 2.72 0.32 -15.87
C ASP A 360 1.19 0.19 -15.78
N LYS A 361 0.70 -0.91 -15.20
CA LYS A 361 -0.73 -1.09 -14.93
C LYS A 361 -1.30 0.02 -14.03
N TYR A 362 -0.61 0.31 -12.94
CA TYR A 362 -1.06 1.31 -11.95
C TYR A 362 -0.88 2.73 -12.48
N LYS A 363 0.19 2.97 -13.24
CA LYS A 363 0.42 4.23 -13.93
C LYS A 363 -0.67 4.52 -14.97
N ALA A 364 -1.16 3.51 -15.68
CA ALA A 364 -2.26 3.68 -16.63
C ALA A 364 -3.52 4.17 -15.93
N ILE A 365 -3.93 3.51 -14.83
CA ILE A 365 -5.09 3.92 -14.02
C ILE A 365 -4.87 5.33 -13.44
N TYR A 366 -3.67 5.62 -12.93
CA TYR A 366 -3.34 6.94 -12.38
C TYR A 366 -3.47 8.06 -13.42
N ASN A 367 -2.97 7.86 -14.63
CA ASN A 367 -3.06 8.82 -15.72
C ASN A 367 -4.51 9.00 -16.20
N GLU A 368 -5.28 7.92 -16.31
CA GLU A 368 -6.70 7.96 -16.66
C GLU A 368 -7.49 8.79 -15.64
N VAL A 369 -7.22 8.62 -14.35
CA VAL A 369 -7.84 9.41 -13.28
C VAL A 369 -7.46 10.90 -13.42
N LYS A 370 -6.20 11.22 -13.72
CA LYS A 370 -5.78 12.61 -13.96
C LYS A 370 -6.54 13.25 -15.12
N GLU A 371 -6.67 12.54 -16.22
CA GLU A 371 -7.42 13.02 -17.40
C GLU A 371 -8.92 13.20 -17.10
N LEU A 372 -9.55 12.24 -16.43
CA LEU A 372 -11.00 12.27 -16.15
C LEU A 372 -11.41 13.39 -15.18
N PHE A 373 -10.56 13.72 -14.24
CA PHE A 373 -10.87 14.70 -13.19
C PHE A 373 -10.11 16.02 -13.32
N ASP A 374 -9.40 16.22 -14.45
CA ASP A 374 -8.63 17.44 -14.76
C ASP A 374 -7.64 17.81 -13.62
N VAL A 375 -6.91 16.80 -13.14
CA VAL A 375 -5.94 16.94 -12.06
C VAL A 375 -4.57 17.25 -12.65
N GLU A 376 -4.00 18.42 -12.30
CA GLU A 376 -2.68 18.88 -12.73
C GLU A 376 -1.51 18.15 -12.01
#